data_ee1ab50f91a5ecfecc0786044dd221cd
#
_entry.id   ee1ab50f91a5ecfecc0786044dd221cd
#
_cell.length_a   1.000
_cell.length_b   1.000
_cell.length_c   1.000
_cell.angle_alpha   90.00
_cell.angle_beta   90.00
_cell.angle_gamma   90.00
#
_symmetry.space_group_name_H-M   'P 1'
#
loop_
_entity.id
_entity.type
_entity.pdbx_description
1 polymer ?
#
loop_
_entity_poly.entity_id
_entity_poly.type
_entity_poly.pdbx_seq_one_letter_code
_entity_poly.pdbx_strand_id
1 'polypeptide(L)'
;MHIDAARIRRLLVGARRPRQLVVLCAVSLVGAASVAFLLGLNVRLYDFTGWLVIVPGIAVAGGILSAGLVPTVGSLWLVGFWGYVFPPLVGYVIGEWTSAGRYTHPRMLGFAYGSARAELLGGVETSLNFGLAFAVLVGVLGYAAGSAVSRVAARRRSSQ
;
A
#
# COMPACT_ATOMS: atom_id res chain seq x y z
N MET A 1 -27.39 15.86 -16.02
CA MET A 1 -26.86 14.56 -15.60
C MET A 1 -26.73 14.58 -14.07
N HIS A 2 -27.78 14.15 -13.33
CA HIS A 2 -27.74 14.09 -11.87
C HIS A 2 -26.87 12.91 -11.48
N ILE A 3 -25.67 13.18 -11.01
CA ILE A 3 -24.82 12.14 -10.41
C ILE A 3 -25.38 11.89 -9.00
N ASP A 4 -25.91 10.71 -8.78
CA ASP A 4 -26.49 10.30 -7.52
C ASP A 4 -25.42 10.26 -6.42
N ALA A 5 -25.52 11.14 -5.44
CA ALA A 5 -24.59 11.28 -4.33
C ALA A 5 -24.40 9.95 -3.56
N ALA A 6 -25.45 9.11 -3.48
CA ALA A 6 -25.39 7.80 -2.86
C ALA A 6 -24.49 6.84 -3.64
N ARG A 7 -24.45 6.94 -4.97
CA ARG A 7 -23.59 6.13 -5.84
C ARG A 7 -22.12 6.53 -5.69
N ILE A 8 -21.84 7.84 -5.65
CA ILE A 8 -20.48 8.34 -5.40
C ILE A 8 -19.99 7.87 -4.04
N ARG A 9 -20.80 8.01 -3.00
CA ARG A 9 -20.42 7.56 -1.65
C ARG A 9 -20.13 6.08 -1.61
N ARG A 10 -20.89 5.22 -2.28
CA ARG A 10 -20.61 3.77 -2.37
C ARG A 10 -19.29 3.48 -3.09
N LEU A 11 -18.98 4.19 -4.17
CA LEU A 11 -17.73 4.04 -4.89
C LEU A 11 -16.53 4.45 -4.04
N LEU A 12 -16.63 5.56 -3.33
CA LEU A 12 -15.52 6.12 -2.55
C LEU A 12 -15.31 5.38 -1.23
N VAL A 13 -16.37 5.13 -0.47
CA VAL A 13 -16.28 4.62 0.91
C VAL A 13 -16.54 3.12 1.00
N GLY A 14 -17.27 2.55 0.03
CA GLY A 14 -17.61 1.12 0.00
C GLY A 14 -18.57 0.69 1.10
N ALA A 15 -18.81 -0.62 1.20
CA ALA A 15 -19.57 -1.24 2.28
C ALA A 15 -18.67 -1.44 3.53
N ARG A 16 -19.28 -1.39 4.72
CA ARG A 16 -18.54 -1.43 5.99
C ARG A 16 -17.68 -2.68 6.17
N ARG A 17 -18.26 -3.88 5.95
CA ARG A 17 -17.52 -5.15 6.14
C ARG A 17 -16.35 -5.31 5.17
N PRO A 18 -16.51 -5.19 3.83
CA PRO A 18 -15.38 -5.31 2.90
C PRO A 18 -14.28 -4.27 3.15
N ARG A 19 -14.67 -3.04 3.50
CA ARG A 19 -13.71 -1.97 3.87
C ARG A 19 -12.85 -2.39 5.06
N GLN A 20 -13.47 -2.92 6.12
CA GLN A 20 -12.76 -3.37 7.30
C GLN A 20 -11.80 -4.53 6.97
N LEU A 21 -12.22 -5.48 6.12
CA LEU A 21 -11.37 -6.59 5.70
C LEU A 21 -10.12 -6.12 4.96
N VAL A 22 -10.25 -5.21 3.99
CA VAL A 22 -9.11 -4.68 3.23
C VAL A 22 -8.14 -3.93 4.14
N VAL A 23 -8.65 -3.08 5.03
CA VAL A 23 -7.81 -2.34 5.99
C VAL A 23 -7.11 -3.30 6.98
N LEU A 24 -7.85 -4.26 7.55
CA LEU A 24 -7.27 -5.26 8.46
C LEU A 24 -6.18 -6.10 7.77
N CYS A 25 -6.43 -6.50 6.52
CA CYS A 25 -5.43 -7.22 5.72
C CYS A 25 -4.14 -6.41 5.56
N ALA A 26 -4.26 -5.12 5.22
CA ALA A 26 -3.11 -4.23 5.07
C ALA A 26 -2.36 -4.02 6.40
N VAL A 27 -3.08 -3.81 7.50
CA VAL A 27 -2.49 -3.65 8.84
C VAL A 27 -1.78 -4.94 9.28
N SER A 28 -2.40 -6.11 9.09
CA SER A 28 -1.80 -7.40 9.42
C SER A 28 -0.55 -7.68 8.58
N LEU A 29 -0.58 -7.33 7.29
CA LEU A 29 0.55 -7.45 6.39
C LEU A 29 1.72 -6.57 6.84
N VAL A 30 1.46 -5.31 7.17
CA VAL A 30 2.47 -4.37 7.69
C VAL A 30 3.05 -4.88 9.02
N GLY A 31 2.21 -5.39 9.91
CA GLY A 31 2.65 -6.01 11.17
C GLY A 31 3.57 -7.21 10.93
N ALA A 32 3.17 -8.13 10.06
CA ALA A 32 3.97 -9.30 9.71
C ALA A 32 5.29 -8.91 9.04
N ALA A 33 5.26 -7.93 8.12
CA ALA A 33 6.46 -7.41 7.46
C ALA A 33 7.41 -6.72 8.46
N SER A 34 6.87 -6.00 9.46
CA SER A 34 7.67 -5.40 10.53
C SER A 34 8.40 -6.46 11.35
N VAL A 35 7.69 -7.51 11.77
CA VAL A 35 8.30 -8.63 12.50
C VAL A 35 9.36 -9.32 11.63
N ALA A 36 9.04 -9.64 10.39
CA ALA A 36 9.97 -10.26 9.45
C ALA A 36 11.25 -9.42 9.27
N PHE A 37 11.09 -8.09 9.13
CA PHE A 37 12.22 -7.16 9.03
C PHE A 37 13.09 -7.20 10.31
N LEU A 38 12.48 -7.14 11.48
CA LEU A 38 13.21 -7.18 12.77
C LEU A 38 13.95 -8.51 12.98
N LEU A 39 13.38 -9.62 12.48
CA LEU A 39 14.02 -10.94 12.49
C LEU A 39 15.16 -11.09 11.46
N GLY A 40 15.46 -10.06 10.68
CA GLY A 40 16.57 -10.06 9.73
C GLY A 40 16.21 -10.44 8.30
N LEU A 41 14.94 -10.74 8.01
CA LEU A 41 14.49 -11.06 6.65
C LEU A 41 14.52 -9.83 5.76
N ASN A 42 14.87 -10.03 4.48
CA ASN A 42 14.89 -8.94 3.51
C ASN A 42 13.50 -8.77 2.87
N VAL A 43 12.65 -8.01 3.54
CA VAL A 43 11.28 -7.70 3.11
C VAL A 43 11.12 -6.26 2.64
N ARG A 44 12.24 -5.57 2.34
CA ARG A 44 12.22 -4.17 1.87
C ARG A 44 11.46 -4.04 0.56
N LEU A 45 10.90 -2.84 0.33
CA LEU A 45 9.96 -2.57 -0.76
C LEU A 45 10.52 -2.93 -2.15
N TYR A 46 11.82 -2.69 -2.42
CA TYR A 46 12.43 -2.97 -3.72
C TYR A 46 13.18 -4.29 -3.81
N ASP A 47 13.45 -4.95 -2.70
CA ASP A 47 14.22 -6.19 -2.70
C ASP A 47 13.32 -7.43 -2.68
N PHE A 48 12.14 -7.32 -2.12
CA PHE A 48 11.18 -8.41 -2.06
C PHE A 48 10.19 -8.33 -3.22
N THR A 49 10.41 -9.16 -4.25
CA THR A 49 9.57 -9.20 -5.45
C THR A 49 8.10 -9.55 -5.18
N GLY A 50 7.80 -10.15 -4.03
CA GLY A 50 6.42 -10.44 -3.60
C GLY A 50 5.51 -9.20 -3.55
N TRP A 51 6.06 -8.01 -3.34
CA TRP A 51 5.29 -6.76 -3.37
C TRP A 51 4.62 -6.49 -4.72
N LEU A 52 5.22 -6.94 -5.82
CA LEU A 52 4.66 -6.83 -7.17
C LEU A 52 3.34 -7.61 -7.34
N VAL A 53 3.11 -8.61 -6.51
CA VAL A 53 1.85 -9.39 -6.49
C VAL A 53 0.91 -8.91 -5.39
N ILE A 54 1.45 -8.67 -4.20
CA ILE A 54 0.67 -8.29 -3.01
C ILE A 54 -0.03 -6.95 -3.21
N VAL A 55 0.68 -5.93 -3.67
CA VAL A 55 0.14 -4.56 -3.82
C VAL A 55 -0.99 -4.50 -4.86
N PRO A 56 -0.80 -4.98 -6.11
CA PRO A 56 -1.91 -5.07 -7.05
C PRO A 56 -3.02 -6.03 -6.60
N GLY A 57 -2.67 -7.10 -5.91
CA GLY A 57 -3.62 -8.05 -5.33
C GLY A 57 -4.59 -7.39 -4.36
N ILE A 58 -4.10 -6.55 -3.44
CA ILE A 58 -4.94 -5.76 -2.52
C ILE A 58 -5.85 -4.80 -3.30
N ALA A 59 -5.32 -4.13 -4.33
CA ALA A 59 -6.08 -3.18 -5.14
C ALA A 59 -7.24 -3.87 -5.89
N VAL A 60 -6.97 -5.01 -6.52
CA VAL A 60 -7.97 -5.81 -7.25
C VAL A 60 -8.99 -6.41 -6.28
N ALA A 61 -8.55 -6.96 -5.16
CA ALA A 61 -9.44 -7.49 -4.12
C ALA A 61 -10.38 -6.42 -3.58
N GLY A 62 -9.87 -5.20 -3.34
CA GLY A 62 -10.69 -4.04 -2.95
C GLY A 62 -11.82 -3.75 -3.93
N GLY A 63 -11.54 -3.84 -5.23
CA GLY A 63 -12.54 -3.69 -6.30
C GLY A 63 -13.56 -4.83 -6.36
N ILE A 64 -13.11 -6.09 -6.29
CA ILE A 64 -13.97 -7.28 -6.30
C ILE A 64 -14.94 -7.24 -5.10
N LEU A 65 -14.43 -6.93 -3.93
CA LEU A 65 -15.20 -6.88 -2.69
C LEU A 65 -16.03 -5.60 -2.54
N SER A 66 -15.90 -4.63 -3.45
CA SER A 66 -16.56 -3.30 -3.33
C SER A 66 -16.22 -2.60 -2.00
N ALA A 67 -14.96 -2.69 -1.58
CA ALA A 67 -14.48 -2.11 -0.32
C ALA A 67 -14.45 -0.57 -0.33
N GLY A 68 -14.53 0.03 -1.52
CA GLY A 68 -14.41 1.47 -1.75
C GLY A 68 -13.01 1.88 -2.17
N LEU A 69 -12.94 2.92 -2.99
CA LEU A 69 -11.68 3.40 -3.54
C LEU A 69 -10.76 3.98 -2.44
N VAL A 70 -11.33 4.81 -1.55
CA VAL A 70 -10.55 5.46 -0.48
C VAL A 70 -9.90 4.46 0.48
N PRO A 71 -10.62 3.45 1.02
CA PRO A 71 -10.00 2.42 1.85
C PRO A 71 -8.95 1.61 1.10
N THR A 72 -9.17 1.32 -0.18
CA THR A 72 -8.21 0.57 -1.00
C THR A 72 -6.92 1.38 -1.19
N VAL A 73 -7.02 2.63 -1.63
CA VAL A 73 -5.87 3.53 -1.79
C VAL A 73 -5.15 3.75 -0.46
N GLY A 74 -5.91 3.99 0.62
CA GLY A 74 -5.34 4.17 1.96
C GLY A 74 -4.57 2.95 2.45
N SER A 75 -5.07 1.74 2.16
CA SER A 75 -4.38 0.48 2.49
C SER A 75 -3.08 0.32 1.69
N LEU A 76 -3.09 0.66 0.40
CA LEU A 76 -1.87 0.62 -0.42
C LEU A 76 -0.85 1.65 0.03
N TRP A 77 -1.32 2.87 0.35
CA TRP A 77 -0.44 3.91 0.87
C TRP A 77 0.15 3.53 2.24
N LEU A 78 -0.62 2.88 3.12
CA LEU A 78 -0.11 2.37 4.39
C LEU A 78 1.05 1.38 4.18
N VAL A 79 0.92 0.45 3.22
CA VAL A 79 2.00 -0.49 2.87
C VAL A 79 3.21 0.25 2.32
N GLY A 80 3.00 1.20 1.41
CA GLY A 80 4.06 2.05 0.87
C GLY A 80 4.74 2.88 1.96
N PHE A 81 3.96 3.56 2.82
CA PHE A 81 4.46 4.33 3.95
C PHE A 81 5.35 3.48 4.86
N TRP A 82 4.91 2.27 5.20
CA TRP A 82 5.73 1.33 5.95
C TRP A 82 7.08 1.09 5.27
N GLY A 83 7.09 0.79 3.98
CA GLY A 83 8.31 0.48 3.23
C GLY A 83 9.29 1.64 3.14
N TYR A 84 8.80 2.88 3.13
CA TYR A 84 9.65 4.07 3.11
C TYR A 84 10.10 4.56 4.49
N VAL A 85 9.31 4.32 5.53
CA VAL A 85 9.52 4.92 6.86
C VAL A 85 9.99 3.91 7.89
N PHE A 86 9.53 2.67 7.86
CA PHE A 86 9.85 1.70 8.90
C PHE A 86 11.34 1.31 8.96
N PRO A 87 12.02 0.97 7.84
CA PRO A 87 13.45 0.68 7.87
C PRO A 87 14.30 1.84 8.40
N PRO A 88 14.14 3.10 7.93
CA PRO A 88 14.86 4.24 8.50
C PRO A 88 14.52 4.53 9.97
N LEU A 89 13.27 4.29 10.38
CA LEU A 89 12.87 4.44 11.78
C LEU A 89 13.62 3.47 12.69
N VAL A 90 13.73 2.20 12.28
CA VAL A 90 14.53 1.22 13.01
C VAL A 90 15.99 1.66 13.09
N GLY A 91 16.57 2.07 11.96
CA GLY A 91 17.95 2.59 11.91
C GLY A 91 18.16 3.80 12.82
N TYR A 92 17.18 4.72 12.86
CA TYR A 92 17.23 5.88 13.75
C TYR A 92 17.23 5.48 15.24
N VAL A 93 16.39 4.50 15.62
CA VAL A 93 16.27 4.06 17.01
C VAL A 93 17.51 3.30 17.48
N ILE A 94 18.13 2.48 16.61
CA ILE A 94 19.33 1.72 16.98
C ILE A 94 20.65 2.49 16.71
N GLY A 95 20.57 3.68 16.14
CA GLY A 95 21.73 4.50 15.80
C GLY A 95 22.54 4.03 14.58
N GLU A 96 21.99 3.09 13.78
CA GLU A 96 22.62 2.56 12.58
C GLU A 96 21.93 3.05 11.31
N TRP A 97 22.62 3.79 10.47
CA TRP A 97 22.12 4.34 9.21
C TRP A 97 23.07 4.14 8.02
N THR A 98 24.30 3.69 8.29
CA THR A 98 25.38 3.54 7.31
C THR A 98 25.52 2.14 6.75
N SER A 99 24.96 1.13 7.42
CA SER A 99 25.13 -0.27 7.02
C SER A 99 24.35 -0.61 5.77
N ALA A 100 25.05 -0.77 4.66
CA ALA A 100 24.65 -1.45 3.42
C ALA A 100 23.18 -1.30 2.98
N GLY A 101 22.57 -0.15 3.24
CA GLY A 101 21.24 0.16 2.75
C GLY A 101 20.06 -0.50 3.47
N ARG A 102 20.26 -1.32 4.52
CA ARG A 102 19.17 -1.99 5.24
C ARG A 102 18.22 -1.00 5.92
N TYR A 103 18.76 0.04 6.51
CA TYR A 103 18.03 1.05 7.29
C TYR A 103 17.81 2.36 6.53
N THR A 104 18.02 2.35 5.23
CA THR A 104 17.77 3.50 4.37
C THR A 104 16.39 3.40 3.73
N HIS A 105 15.76 4.54 3.44
CA HIS A 105 14.52 4.50 2.65
C HIS A 105 14.83 4.18 1.19
N PRO A 106 13.92 3.50 0.48
CA PRO A 106 14.07 3.21 -0.94
C PRO A 106 14.20 4.50 -1.77
N ARG A 107 15.20 4.57 -2.65
CA ARG A 107 15.43 5.72 -3.53
C ARG A 107 15.95 5.28 -4.89
N MET A 108 15.61 6.03 -5.93
CA MET A 108 16.04 5.73 -7.30
C MET A 108 17.49 6.15 -7.58
N LEU A 109 18.00 7.15 -6.86
CA LEU A 109 19.36 7.69 -7.01
C LEU A 109 20.10 7.51 -5.69
N GLY A 110 21.29 6.91 -5.76
CA GLY A 110 22.07 6.41 -4.62
C GLY A 110 22.72 7.44 -3.71
N PHE A 111 22.15 8.62 -3.53
CA PHE A 111 22.67 9.62 -2.59
C PHE A 111 22.26 9.26 -1.17
N ALA A 112 23.24 8.97 -0.32
CA ALA A 112 23.00 8.77 1.11
C ALA A 112 22.74 10.09 1.81
N TYR A 113 21.76 10.13 2.71
CA TYR A 113 21.64 11.25 3.63
C TYR A 113 22.73 11.19 4.71
N GLY A 114 23.15 12.35 5.19
CA GLY A 114 24.27 12.45 6.14
C GLY A 114 23.94 12.07 7.59
N SER A 115 22.73 11.58 7.89
CA SER A 115 22.32 11.19 9.24
C SER A 115 21.08 10.31 9.25
N ALA A 116 20.90 9.50 10.33
CA ALA A 116 19.72 8.68 10.54
C ALA A 116 18.42 9.49 10.54
N ARG A 117 18.44 10.70 11.11
CA ARG A 117 17.30 11.62 11.10
C ARG A 117 16.94 12.07 9.68
N ALA A 118 17.95 12.41 8.88
CA ALA A 118 17.72 12.83 7.50
C ALA A 118 17.17 11.68 6.65
N GLU A 119 17.62 10.44 6.87
CA GLU A 119 17.05 9.23 6.24
C GLU A 119 15.57 9.04 6.59
N LEU A 120 15.21 9.20 7.85
CA LEU A 120 13.82 9.06 8.30
C LEU A 120 12.93 10.15 7.70
N LEU A 121 13.36 11.41 7.73
CA LEU A 121 12.61 12.53 7.14
C LEU A 121 12.46 12.38 5.63
N GLY A 122 13.51 11.97 4.93
CA GLY A 122 13.47 11.67 3.50
C GLY A 122 12.53 10.52 3.16
N GLY A 123 12.45 9.50 4.01
CA GLY A 123 11.48 8.41 3.88
C GLY A 123 10.03 8.90 4.01
N VAL A 124 9.74 9.74 4.99
CA VAL A 124 8.42 10.37 5.16
C VAL A 124 8.06 11.23 3.95
N GLU A 125 8.95 12.11 3.51
CA GLU A 125 8.74 12.97 2.36
C GLU A 125 8.49 12.17 1.08
N THR A 126 9.30 11.14 0.82
CA THR A 126 9.14 10.26 -0.35
C THR A 126 7.83 9.50 -0.30
N SER A 127 7.41 9.03 0.87
CA SER A 127 6.12 8.35 1.02
C SER A 127 4.93 9.28 0.77
N LEU A 128 5.00 10.53 1.22
CA LEU A 128 3.92 11.49 1.01
C LEU A 128 3.82 11.93 -0.45
N ASN A 129 4.94 12.15 -1.12
CA ASN A 129 4.96 12.64 -2.51
C ASN A 129 4.81 11.49 -3.51
N PHE A 130 5.75 10.55 -3.51
CA PHE A 130 5.78 9.46 -4.48
C PHE A 130 4.90 8.28 -4.05
N GLY A 131 4.98 7.86 -2.79
CA GLY A 131 4.24 6.71 -2.28
C GLY A 131 2.72 6.89 -2.38
N LEU A 132 2.22 8.10 -2.05
CA LEU A 132 0.80 8.42 -2.17
C LEU A 132 0.35 8.46 -3.64
N ALA A 133 1.12 9.11 -4.53
CA ALA A 133 0.79 9.16 -5.95
C ALA A 133 0.75 7.76 -6.57
N PHE A 134 1.70 6.89 -6.22
CA PHE A 134 1.74 5.51 -6.67
C PHE A 134 0.56 4.69 -6.11
N ALA A 135 0.22 4.86 -4.83
CA ALA A 135 -0.94 4.21 -4.22
C ALA A 135 -2.27 4.62 -4.88
N VAL A 136 -2.41 5.90 -5.25
CA VAL A 136 -3.58 6.38 -6.00
C VAL A 136 -3.64 5.73 -7.38
N LEU A 137 -2.53 5.73 -8.14
CA LEU A 137 -2.48 5.15 -9.48
C LEU A 137 -2.82 3.66 -9.47
N VAL A 138 -2.10 2.87 -8.67
CA VAL A 138 -2.30 1.41 -8.58
C VAL A 138 -3.66 1.09 -7.96
N GLY A 139 -4.09 1.87 -6.95
CA GLY A 139 -5.38 1.70 -6.29
C GLY A 139 -6.55 1.94 -7.24
N VAL A 140 -6.52 3.00 -8.04
CA VAL A 140 -7.58 3.30 -9.03
C VAL A 140 -7.64 2.22 -10.09
N LEU A 141 -6.50 1.87 -10.71
CA LEU A 141 -6.44 0.88 -11.78
C LEU A 141 -6.84 -0.51 -11.27
N GLY A 142 -6.29 -0.95 -10.14
CA GLY A 142 -6.61 -2.26 -9.57
C GLY A 142 -8.06 -2.35 -9.09
N TYR A 143 -8.57 -1.30 -8.44
CA TYR A 143 -9.98 -1.23 -8.04
C TYR A 143 -10.93 -1.28 -9.24
N ALA A 144 -10.62 -0.55 -10.30
CA ALA A 144 -11.42 -0.58 -11.53
C ALA A 144 -11.41 -1.96 -12.18
N ALA A 145 -10.24 -2.60 -12.29
CA ALA A 145 -10.10 -3.97 -12.80
C ALA A 145 -10.89 -4.98 -11.96
N GLY A 146 -10.75 -4.96 -10.63
CA GLY A 146 -11.50 -5.83 -9.72
C GLY A 146 -13.02 -5.64 -9.81
N SER A 147 -13.46 -4.37 -9.91
CA SER A 147 -14.87 -4.04 -10.08
C SER A 147 -15.44 -4.53 -11.43
N ALA A 148 -14.62 -4.49 -12.48
CA ALA A 148 -15.01 -5.03 -13.80
C ALA A 148 -15.16 -6.54 -13.74
N VAL A 149 -14.21 -7.26 -13.12
CA VAL A 149 -14.28 -8.71 -12.94
C VAL A 149 -15.54 -9.12 -12.18
N SER A 150 -15.87 -8.45 -11.07
CA SER A 150 -17.06 -8.76 -10.27
C SER A 150 -18.35 -8.56 -11.05
N ARG A 151 -18.44 -7.52 -11.90
CA ARG A 151 -19.62 -7.28 -12.75
C ARG A 151 -19.79 -8.35 -13.82
N VAL A 152 -18.69 -8.77 -14.48
CA VAL A 152 -18.74 -9.85 -15.49
C VAL A 152 -19.17 -11.17 -14.84
N ALA A 153 -18.64 -11.51 -13.69
CA ALA A 153 -19.02 -12.71 -12.94
C ALA A 153 -20.50 -12.71 -12.54
N ALA A 154 -21.04 -11.56 -12.11
CA ALA A 154 -22.45 -11.42 -11.77
C ALA A 154 -23.38 -11.64 -12.99
N ARG A 155 -23.01 -11.08 -14.16
CA ARG A 155 -23.80 -11.26 -15.40
C ARG A 155 -23.85 -12.71 -15.85
N ARG A 156 -22.77 -13.46 -15.74
CA ARG A 156 -22.74 -14.90 -16.11
C ARG A 156 -23.63 -15.76 -15.22
N ARG A 157 -23.78 -15.40 -13.94
CA ARG A 157 -24.68 -16.12 -13.02
C ARG A 157 -26.15 -15.87 -13.27
N SER A 158 -26.54 -14.72 -13.82
CA SER A 158 -27.92 -14.38 -14.13
C SER A 158 -28.40 -14.95 -15.48
N SER A 159 -27.50 -15.53 -16.29
CA SER A 159 -27.81 -16.15 -17.59
C SER A 159 -27.87 -17.68 -17.53
N GLN A 160 -27.71 -18.27 -16.35
CA GLN A 160 -27.93 -19.72 -16.06
C GLN A 160 -29.20 -19.92 -15.28
#